data_3abb3ca89c71d1148c705c06bb47f2bd
#
_entry.id   3abb3ca89c71d1148c705c06bb47f2bd
#
_cell.length_a   1.000
_cell.length_b   1.000
_cell.length_c   1.000
_cell.angle_alpha   90.00
_cell.angle_beta   90.00
_cell.angle_gamma   90.00
#
_symmetry.space_group_name_H-M   'P 1'
#
loop_
_entity.id
_entity.type
_entity.pdbx_description
1 polymer ?
#
loop_
_entity_poly.entity_id
_entity_poly.type
_entity_poly.pdbx_seq_one_letter_code
_entity_poly.pdbx_strand_id
1 'polypeptide(L)'
;GIFLTPELLGYDLDDEGNLVVNPEEAETVKVIYDLYINGWTCKEIADLLTEYGRKTKLGNEVWNPGSIDGVIENERHCGDVRARKTYTPDFKTHKSEKNRQNRKQYIQRNHHEAIVDRDVYNAANLLKSSHQYAAKNRPLPTLSVIDGGVLSGYVPVDKNWTGFSTEEYRAACESVDTEKSE
;
A
#
# COMPACT_ATOMS: atom_id res chain seq x y z
N GLY A 1 19.98 14.78 -1.93
CA GLY A 1 19.65 13.77 -0.97
C GLY A 1 18.13 13.65 -0.80
N ILE A 2 17.62 12.46 -0.71
CA ILE A 2 16.21 12.21 -0.36
C ILE A 2 16.18 12.19 1.16
N PHE A 3 15.48 13.14 1.77
CA PHE A 3 15.27 13.13 3.21
C PHE A 3 14.30 12.00 3.56
N LEU A 4 14.81 10.95 4.13
CA LEU A 4 14.02 9.87 4.69
C LEU A 4 13.61 10.27 6.11
N THR A 5 12.32 10.26 6.39
CA THR A 5 11.86 10.53 7.76
C THR A 5 12.20 9.35 8.66
N PRO A 6 12.75 9.58 9.86
CA PRO A 6 13.16 8.50 10.77
C PRO A 6 11.99 7.68 11.35
N GLU A 7 10.76 8.10 11.14
CA GLU A 7 9.55 7.53 11.75
C GLU A 7 8.78 6.61 10.79
N LEU A 8 9.49 5.72 10.11
CA LEU A 8 8.88 4.73 9.22
C LEU A 8 8.78 3.38 9.92
N LEU A 9 7.57 2.89 10.15
CA LEU A 9 7.34 1.55 10.73
C LEU A 9 8.02 0.49 9.86
N GLY A 10 8.71 -0.44 10.50
CA GLY A 10 9.44 -1.51 9.83
C GLY A 10 10.89 -1.19 9.51
N TYR A 11 11.33 0.05 9.72
CA TYR A 11 12.71 0.48 9.43
C TYR A 11 13.31 1.31 10.55
N ASP A 12 14.60 1.12 10.75
CA ASP A 12 15.46 2.00 11.51
C ASP A 12 16.42 2.72 10.56
N LEU A 13 17.15 3.72 11.05
CA LEU A 13 18.21 4.37 10.31
C LEU A 13 19.56 3.89 10.84
N ASP A 14 20.48 3.56 9.91
CA ASP A 14 21.87 3.34 10.26
C ASP A 14 22.62 4.68 10.52
N ASP A 15 23.90 4.59 10.89
CA ASP A 15 24.75 5.76 11.16
C ASP A 15 24.94 6.65 9.90
N GLU A 16 24.71 6.11 8.70
CA GLU A 16 24.82 6.82 7.43
C GLU A 16 23.46 7.42 6.98
N GLY A 17 22.38 7.12 7.72
CA GLY A 17 21.03 7.58 7.42
C GLY A 17 20.29 6.73 6.38
N ASN A 18 20.74 5.51 6.11
CA ASN A 18 20.04 4.57 5.25
C ASN A 18 18.95 3.82 6.04
N LEU A 19 17.90 3.40 5.34
CA LEU A 19 16.84 2.56 5.92
C LEU A 19 17.33 1.11 6.04
N VAL A 20 17.30 0.58 7.26
CA VAL A 20 17.59 -0.81 7.59
C VAL A 20 16.32 -1.44 8.15
N VAL A 21 16.01 -2.66 7.71
CA VAL A 21 14.80 -3.37 8.17
C VAL A 21 14.90 -3.67 9.65
N ASN A 22 13.91 -3.24 10.43
CA ASN A 22 13.70 -3.65 11.82
C ASN A 22 12.83 -4.92 11.81
N PRO A 23 13.36 -6.10 12.19
CA PRO A 23 12.66 -7.38 12.03
C PRO A 23 11.32 -7.43 12.78
N GLU A 24 11.26 -6.90 14.01
CA GLU A 24 10.04 -6.92 14.82
C GLU A 24 8.93 -6.05 14.24
N GLU A 25 9.28 -4.84 13.82
CA GLU A 25 8.32 -3.92 13.19
C GLU A 25 7.93 -4.39 11.78
N ALA A 26 8.86 -4.99 11.03
CA ALA A 26 8.60 -5.53 9.70
C ALA A 26 7.56 -6.65 9.71
N GLU A 27 7.57 -7.50 10.74
CA GLU A 27 6.51 -8.49 10.97
C GLU A 27 5.13 -7.85 11.09
N THR A 28 5.04 -6.74 11.82
CA THR A 28 3.78 -5.99 11.95
C THR A 28 3.32 -5.41 10.60
N VAL A 29 4.26 -4.90 9.79
CA VAL A 29 3.96 -4.42 8.43
C VAL A 29 3.43 -5.54 7.55
N LYS A 30 4.08 -6.72 7.54
CA LYS A 30 3.63 -7.88 6.76
C LYS A 30 2.23 -8.33 7.16
N VAL A 31 1.95 -8.41 8.47
CA VAL A 31 0.62 -8.75 8.98
C VAL A 31 -0.44 -7.76 8.52
N ILE A 32 -0.14 -6.45 8.51
CA ILE A 32 -1.08 -5.43 8.02
C ILE A 32 -1.44 -5.68 6.55
N TYR A 33 -0.44 -5.90 5.68
CA TYR A 33 -0.69 -6.16 4.26
C TYR A 33 -1.44 -7.46 4.03
N ASP A 34 -1.05 -8.54 4.74
CA ASP A 34 -1.69 -9.85 4.62
C ASP A 34 -3.17 -9.79 5.00
N LEU A 35 -3.49 -9.24 6.17
CA LEU A 35 -4.87 -9.07 6.62
C LEU A 35 -5.68 -8.20 5.65
N TYR A 36 -5.10 -7.10 5.16
CA TYR A 36 -5.80 -6.18 4.28
C TYR A 36 -6.14 -6.83 2.93
N ILE A 37 -5.21 -7.58 2.32
CA ILE A 37 -5.44 -8.33 1.07
C ILE A 37 -6.49 -9.42 1.29
N ASN A 38 -6.53 -10.04 2.47
CA ASN A 38 -7.55 -11.01 2.84
C ASN A 38 -8.91 -10.37 3.20
N GLY A 39 -9.08 -9.07 2.98
CA GLY A 39 -10.36 -8.36 3.06
C GLY A 39 -10.71 -7.80 4.43
N TRP A 40 -9.75 -7.72 5.35
CA TRP A 40 -9.96 -7.02 6.62
C TRP A 40 -9.99 -5.50 6.40
N THR A 41 -10.85 -4.82 7.12
CA THR A 41 -10.89 -3.36 7.10
C THR A 41 -9.75 -2.76 7.94
N CYS A 42 -9.35 -1.52 7.62
CA CYS A 42 -8.35 -0.81 8.43
C CYS A 42 -8.74 -0.71 9.90
N LYS A 43 -10.06 -0.69 10.20
CA LYS A 43 -10.54 -0.66 11.60
C LYS A 43 -10.32 -2.00 12.29
N GLU A 44 -10.71 -3.11 11.67
CA GLU A 44 -10.52 -4.45 12.22
C GLU A 44 -9.04 -4.76 12.47
N ILE A 45 -8.16 -4.35 11.53
CA ILE A 45 -6.70 -4.50 11.67
C ILE A 45 -6.17 -3.65 12.84
N ALA A 46 -6.62 -2.40 12.97
CA ALA A 46 -6.20 -1.53 14.06
C ALA A 46 -6.63 -2.07 15.43
N ASP A 47 -7.87 -2.55 15.53
CA ASP A 47 -8.41 -3.17 16.74
C ASP A 47 -7.60 -4.43 17.12
N LEU A 48 -7.29 -5.29 16.14
CA LEU A 48 -6.49 -6.50 16.33
C LEU A 48 -5.07 -6.19 16.83
N LEU A 49 -4.36 -5.26 16.17
CA LEU A 49 -2.99 -4.90 16.57
C LEU A 49 -2.95 -4.28 17.96
N THR A 50 -3.97 -3.52 18.33
CA THR A 50 -4.14 -2.97 19.68
C THR A 50 -4.35 -4.07 20.72
N GLU A 51 -5.22 -5.03 20.44
CA GLU A 51 -5.51 -6.18 21.31
C GLU A 51 -4.25 -7.04 21.53
N TYR A 52 -3.46 -7.27 20.48
CA TYR A 52 -2.22 -8.05 20.58
C TYR A 52 -1.01 -7.24 21.11
N GLY A 53 -1.22 -5.98 21.54
CA GLY A 53 -0.18 -5.14 22.13
C GLY A 53 0.94 -4.75 21.18
N ARG A 54 0.70 -4.80 19.86
CA ARG A 54 1.68 -4.32 18.86
C ARG A 54 1.76 -2.80 18.91
N LYS A 55 2.97 -2.27 19.06
CA LYS A 55 3.17 -0.81 19.15
C LYS A 55 3.32 -0.18 17.77
N THR A 56 2.86 1.07 17.66
CA THR A 56 3.15 1.91 16.49
C THR A 56 4.62 2.33 16.49
N LYS A 57 5.14 2.88 15.37
CA LYS A 57 6.51 3.41 15.31
C LYS A 57 6.82 4.45 16.40
N LEU A 58 5.82 5.21 16.83
CA LEU A 58 5.94 6.20 17.91
C LEU A 58 5.75 5.60 19.31
N GLY A 59 5.65 4.27 19.43
CA GLY A 59 5.46 3.58 20.70
C GLY A 59 4.03 3.63 21.26
N ASN A 60 3.05 4.15 20.52
CA ASN A 60 1.66 4.15 20.97
C ASN A 60 1.10 2.72 20.97
N GLU A 61 0.34 2.39 22.00
CA GLU A 61 -0.30 1.08 22.18
C GLU A 61 -1.60 0.96 21.39
N VAL A 62 -2.24 2.09 21.08
CA VAL A 62 -3.52 2.11 20.37
C VAL A 62 -3.30 2.48 18.91
N TRP A 63 -3.76 1.61 18.02
CA TRP A 63 -3.78 1.84 16.59
C TRP A 63 -5.07 2.55 16.17
N ASN A 64 -4.98 3.35 15.13
CA ASN A 64 -6.16 3.93 14.48
C ASN A 64 -6.21 3.53 13.00
N PRO A 65 -7.41 3.51 12.39
CA PRO A 65 -7.57 3.12 10.98
C PRO A 65 -6.73 3.96 10.00
N GLY A 66 -6.51 5.24 10.31
CA GLY A 66 -5.69 6.14 9.49
C GLY A 66 -4.19 5.76 9.51
N SER A 67 -3.70 5.20 10.62
CA SER A 67 -2.32 4.69 10.67
C SER A 67 -2.15 3.46 9.78
N ILE A 68 -3.12 2.54 9.79
CA ILE A 68 -3.13 1.36 8.90
C ILE A 68 -3.18 1.80 7.44
N ASP A 69 -4.07 2.73 7.11
CA ASP A 69 -4.21 3.32 5.78
C ASP A 69 -2.89 3.95 5.30
N GLY A 70 -2.20 4.66 6.18
CA GLY A 70 -0.89 5.24 5.91
C GLY A 70 0.21 4.21 5.66
N VAL A 71 0.19 3.07 6.36
CA VAL A 71 1.12 1.95 6.11
C VAL A 71 0.88 1.36 4.71
N ILE A 72 -0.38 1.09 4.34
CA ILE A 72 -0.74 0.50 3.05
C ILE A 72 -0.37 1.42 1.88
N GLU A 73 -0.51 2.74 2.02
CA GLU A 73 -0.15 3.71 0.97
C GLU A 73 1.35 3.94 0.80
N ASN A 74 2.17 3.51 1.75
CA ASN A 74 3.57 3.90 1.76
C ASN A 74 4.43 3.00 0.87
N GLU A 75 4.83 3.51 -0.30
CA GLU A 75 5.67 2.78 -1.27
C GLU A 75 7.04 2.38 -0.73
N ARG A 76 7.48 2.93 0.40
CA ARG A 76 8.75 2.53 1.01
C ARG A 76 8.74 1.09 1.50
N HIS A 77 7.57 0.55 1.87
CA HIS A 77 7.48 -0.85 2.28
C HIS A 77 7.79 -1.84 1.16
N CYS A 78 7.64 -1.44 -0.12
CA CYS A 78 8.10 -2.25 -1.26
C CYS A 78 9.47 -1.82 -1.81
N GLY A 79 10.26 -1.09 -1.03
CA GLY A 79 11.63 -0.69 -1.37
C GLY A 79 11.73 0.54 -2.29
N ASP A 80 10.61 1.17 -2.65
CA ASP A 80 10.59 2.33 -3.53
C ASP A 80 10.57 3.65 -2.74
N VAL A 81 11.05 4.73 -3.36
CA VAL A 81 10.96 6.08 -2.80
C VAL A 81 10.35 7.02 -3.84
N ARG A 82 9.31 7.73 -3.44
CA ARG A 82 8.67 8.76 -4.27
C ARG A 82 8.96 10.15 -3.71
N ALA A 83 9.68 10.95 -4.47
CA ALA A 83 9.95 12.34 -4.13
C ALA A 83 8.88 13.29 -4.68
N ARG A 84 8.71 14.45 -4.04
CA ARG A 84 7.74 15.49 -4.40
C ARG A 84 6.28 15.04 -4.34
N LYS A 85 5.93 14.26 -3.33
CA LYS A 85 4.52 13.92 -3.03
C LYS A 85 3.69 15.16 -2.68
N THR A 86 4.34 16.15 -2.10
CA THR A 86 3.75 17.45 -1.75
C THR A 86 4.60 18.58 -2.32
N TYR A 87 3.99 19.74 -2.45
CA TYR A 87 4.69 20.98 -2.81
C TYR A 87 4.01 22.17 -2.11
N THR A 88 4.75 23.26 -1.94
CA THR A 88 4.21 24.52 -1.43
C THR A 88 3.98 25.44 -2.63
N PRO A 89 2.71 25.71 -3.02
CA PRO A 89 2.42 26.54 -4.18
C PRO A 89 2.79 27.99 -3.96
N ASP A 90 2.61 28.48 -2.74
CA ASP A 90 2.90 29.85 -2.35
C ASP A 90 3.84 29.88 -1.11
N PHE A 91 5.00 30.52 -1.29
CA PHE A 91 5.99 30.63 -0.24
C PHE A 91 5.54 31.53 0.94
N LYS A 92 4.54 32.40 0.74
CA LYS A 92 4.02 33.29 1.79
C LYS A 92 3.12 32.56 2.78
N THR A 93 2.33 31.62 2.28
CA THR A 93 1.37 30.87 3.10
C THR A 93 1.98 29.66 3.78
N HIS A 94 3.13 29.17 3.30
CA HIS A 94 3.82 27.97 3.76
C HIS A 94 2.91 26.72 3.81
N LYS A 95 1.75 26.73 3.18
CA LYS A 95 0.85 25.58 3.14
C LYS A 95 1.33 24.57 2.10
N SER A 96 1.54 23.35 2.55
CA SER A 96 1.88 22.24 1.68
C SER A 96 0.63 21.59 1.12
N GLU A 97 0.61 21.31 -0.19
CA GLU A 97 -0.48 20.62 -0.89
C GLU A 97 0.00 19.30 -1.50
N LYS A 98 -0.90 18.31 -1.59
CA LYS A 98 -0.60 17.06 -2.30
C LYS A 98 -0.33 17.36 -3.77
N ASN A 99 0.78 16.85 -4.28
CA ASN A 99 1.16 16.98 -5.69
C ASN A 99 0.35 15.97 -6.54
N ARG A 100 -0.77 16.42 -7.07
CA ARG A 100 -1.63 15.65 -7.98
C ARG A 100 -1.19 15.82 -9.44
N GLN A 101 0.10 15.56 -9.73
CA GLN A 101 0.75 15.76 -11.04
C GLN A 101 0.95 17.22 -11.46
N ASN A 102 0.72 18.18 -10.57
CA ASN A 102 0.97 19.61 -10.84
C ASN A 102 2.47 19.90 -11.02
N ARG A 103 3.33 19.06 -10.43
CA ARG A 103 4.80 19.10 -10.59
C ARG A 103 5.33 17.70 -10.81
N LYS A 104 6.39 17.57 -11.59
CA LYS A 104 7.05 16.29 -11.87
C LYS A 104 7.45 15.61 -10.58
N GLN A 105 6.98 14.38 -10.37
CA GLN A 105 7.40 13.48 -9.29
C GLN A 105 8.55 12.61 -9.78
N TYR A 106 9.39 12.17 -8.87
CA TYR A 106 10.48 11.24 -9.16
C TYR A 106 10.28 9.99 -8.32
N ILE A 107 10.42 8.84 -8.96
CA ILE A 107 10.35 7.53 -8.31
C ILE A 107 11.71 6.88 -8.46
N GLN A 108 12.31 6.50 -7.35
CA GLN A 108 13.48 5.63 -7.31
C GLN A 108 13.03 4.26 -6.84
N ARG A 109 13.16 3.27 -7.71
CA ARG A 109 12.82 1.88 -7.41
C ARG A 109 14.00 1.16 -6.77
N ASN A 110 13.69 0.18 -5.90
CA ASN A 110 14.69 -0.64 -5.21
C ASN A 110 15.76 0.23 -4.49
N HIS A 111 15.32 1.28 -3.81
CA HIS A 111 16.21 2.18 -3.08
C HIS A 111 16.79 1.53 -1.81
N HIS A 112 16.01 0.68 -1.16
CA HIS A 112 16.35 -0.01 0.08
C HIS A 112 15.70 -1.40 0.09
N GLU A 113 16.03 -2.22 1.06
CA GLU A 113 15.44 -3.55 1.23
C GLU A 113 13.93 -3.43 1.45
N ALA A 114 13.16 -4.22 0.69
CA ALA A 114 11.70 -4.24 0.78
C ALA A 114 11.23 -5.15 1.92
N ILE A 115 10.19 -4.74 2.66
CA ILE A 115 9.51 -5.57 3.66
C ILE A 115 8.45 -6.44 3.00
N VAL A 116 7.75 -5.90 1.99
CA VAL A 116 6.72 -6.59 1.22
C VAL A 116 7.06 -6.55 -0.27
N ASP A 117 6.63 -7.57 -1.00
CA ASP A 117 6.81 -7.59 -2.44
C ASP A 117 6.00 -6.48 -3.12
N ARG A 118 6.50 -6.00 -4.26
CA ARG A 118 5.87 -4.88 -4.99
C ARG A 118 4.47 -5.22 -5.50
N ASP A 119 4.23 -6.46 -5.89
CA ASP A 119 2.91 -6.93 -6.32
C ASP A 119 1.92 -6.97 -5.15
N VAL A 120 2.36 -7.36 -3.94
CA VAL A 120 1.57 -7.28 -2.70
C VAL A 120 1.19 -5.83 -2.39
N TYR A 121 2.16 -4.91 -2.48
CA TYR A 121 1.90 -3.48 -2.33
C TYR A 121 0.88 -2.96 -3.36
N ASN A 122 1.06 -3.34 -4.63
CA ASN A 122 0.17 -2.93 -5.71
C ASN A 122 -1.24 -3.51 -5.51
N ALA A 123 -1.36 -4.79 -5.15
CA ALA A 123 -2.64 -5.43 -4.88
C ALA A 123 -3.41 -4.73 -3.76
N ALA A 124 -2.75 -4.42 -2.64
CA ALA A 124 -3.37 -3.70 -1.52
C ALA A 124 -3.87 -2.31 -1.95
N ASN A 125 -3.09 -1.58 -2.74
CA ASN A 125 -3.49 -0.25 -3.24
C ASN A 125 -4.59 -0.31 -4.31
N LEU A 126 -4.64 -1.36 -5.14
CA LEU A 126 -5.76 -1.60 -6.05
C LEU A 126 -7.06 -1.85 -5.26
N LEU A 127 -7.03 -2.71 -4.25
CA LEU A 127 -8.18 -2.94 -3.35
C LEU A 127 -8.63 -1.65 -2.69
N LYS A 128 -7.71 -0.85 -2.17
CA LYS A 128 -8.01 0.45 -1.58
C LYS A 128 -8.70 1.41 -2.56
N SER A 129 -8.22 1.49 -3.79
CA SER A 129 -8.85 2.33 -4.82
C SER A 129 -10.26 1.86 -5.16
N SER A 130 -10.48 0.55 -5.16
CA SER A 130 -11.78 -0.09 -5.40
C SER A 130 -12.80 0.22 -4.31
N HIS A 131 -12.39 0.18 -3.04
CA HIS A 131 -13.23 0.59 -1.90
C HIS A 131 -13.74 2.03 -2.06
N GLN A 132 -12.90 2.94 -2.57
CA GLN A 132 -13.29 4.32 -2.83
C GLN A 132 -14.34 4.44 -3.95
N TYR A 133 -14.34 3.51 -4.93
CA TYR A 133 -15.36 3.48 -5.99
C TYR A 133 -16.71 3.00 -5.45
N ALA A 134 -16.72 1.91 -4.69
CA ALA A 134 -17.94 1.37 -4.08
C ALA A 134 -18.65 2.38 -3.16
N ALA A 135 -17.88 3.07 -2.31
CA ALA A 135 -18.42 4.05 -1.36
C ALA A 135 -19.03 5.30 -2.02
N LYS A 136 -18.74 5.58 -3.29
CA LYS A 136 -19.16 6.82 -3.99
C LYS A 136 -20.18 6.57 -5.11
N ASN A 137 -20.83 5.44 -5.17
CA ASN A 137 -21.76 5.05 -6.25
C ASN A 137 -21.15 5.27 -7.66
N ARG A 138 -19.85 5.06 -7.81
CA ARG A 138 -19.14 5.15 -9.10
C ARG A 138 -19.24 3.81 -9.82
N PRO A 139 -19.11 3.79 -11.16
CA PRO A 139 -19.03 2.53 -11.88
C PRO A 139 -17.85 1.71 -11.33
N LEU A 140 -18.06 0.40 -11.24
CA LEU A 140 -17.01 -0.54 -10.80
C LEU A 140 -15.76 -0.38 -11.68
N PRO A 141 -14.56 -0.48 -11.13
CA PRO A 141 -13.35 -0.46 -11.92
C PRO A 141 -13.29 -1.69 -12.82
N THR A 142 -12.58 -1.59 -13.93
CA THR A 142 -12.27 -2.76 -14.76
C THR A 142 -11.46 -3.74 -13.92
N LEU A 143 -11.82 -5.02 -13.98
CA LEU A 143 -11.03 -6.08 -13.36
C LEU A 143 -9.62 -6.06 -13.96
N SER A 144 -8.62 -6.04 -13.11
CA SER A 144 -7.22 -6.09 -13.53
C SER A 144 -6.54 -7.29 -12.90
N VAL A 145 -5.69 -7.94 -13.68
CA VAL A 145 -4.89 -9.08 -13.23
C VAL A 145 -3.49 -8.59 -12.86
N ILE A 146 -2.92 -9.16 -11.81
CA ILE A 146 -1.54 -8.88 -11.42
C ILE A 146 -0.64 -9.67 -12.37
N ASP A 147 0.22 -8.97 -13.11
CA ASP A 147 1.04 -9.51 -14.18
C ASP A 147 2.44 -9.99 -13.76
N GLY A 148 2.81 -9.81 -12.47
CA GLY A 148 4.15 -10.19 -11.99
C GLY A 148 4.21 -10.42 -10.49
N GLY A 149 5.31 -11.07 -10.04
CA GLY A 149 5.59 -11.38 -8.64
C GLY A 149 4.86 -12.62 -8.12
N VAL A 150 4.78 -12.76 -6.78
CA VAL A 150 4.18 -13.93 -6.11
C VAL A 150 2.67 -14.00 -6.29
N LEU A 151 2.02 -12.89 -6.62
CA LEU A 151 0.57 -12.81 -6.88
C LEU A 151 0.25 -12.75 -8.38
N SER A 152 1.18 -13.08 -9.26
CA SER A 152 0.94 -13.11 -10.71
C SER A 152 -0.23 -14.03 -11.06
N GLY A 153 -1.17 -13.53 -11.86
CA GLY A 153 -2.38 -14.24 -12.26
C GLY A 153 -3.57 -14.06 -11.31
N TYR A 154 -3.40 -13.37 -10.20
CA TYR A 154 -4.51 -13.08 -9.28
C TYR A 154 -5.23 -11.80 -9.66
N VAL A 155 -6.55 -11.80 -9.45
CA VAL A 155 -7.42 -10.61 -9.56
C VAL A 155 -7.72 -10.14 -8.14
N PRO A 156 -7.29 -8.93 -7.74
CA PRO A 156 -7.68 -8.38 -6.46
C PRO A 156 -9.17 -8.02 -6.44
N VAL A 157 -9.89 -8.61 -5.50
CA VAL A 157 -11.36 -8.48 -5.36
C VAL A 157 -11.69 -7.99 -3.97
N ASP A 158 -12.54 -6.97 -3.89
CA ASP A 158 -13.14 -6.56 -2.63
C ASP A 158 -14.34 -7.44 -2.29
N LYS A 159 -14.39 -7.97 -1.06
CA LYS A 159 -15.53 -8.76 -0.56
C LYS A 159 -16.88 -8.04 -0.64
N ASN A 160 -16.88 -6.73 -0.72
CA ASN A 160 -18.07 -5.89 -0.83
C ASN A 160 -18.47 -5.58 -2.28
N TRP A 161 -17.72 -6.06 -3.26
CA TRP A 161 -18.10 -5.89 -4.66
C TRP A 161 -19.27 -6.80 -4.99
N THR A 162 -20.40 -6.19 -5.34
CA THR A 162 -21.65 -6.90 -5.67
C THR A 162 -22.00 -6.80 -7.16
N GLY A 163 -21.13 -6.23 -7.99
CA GLY A 163 -21.43 -5.89 -9.37
C GLY A 163 -20.84 -6.82 -10.43
N PHE A 164 -19.92 -7.71 -10.07
CA PHE A 164 -19.31 -8.65 -11.00
C PHE A 164 -19.90 -10.05 -10.86
N SER A 165 -20.15 -10.71 -11.97
CA SER A 165 -20.56 -12.12 -12.01
C SER A 165 -19.35 -13.05 -11.85
N THR A 166 -19.61 -14.30 -11.47
CA THR A 166 -18.57 -15.35 -11.40
C THR A 166 -17.93 -15.59 -12.76
N GLU A 167 -18.69 -15.42 -13.85
CA GLU A 167 -18.20 -15.55 -15.22
C GLU A 167 -17.20 -14.44 -15.58
N GLU A 168 -17.45 -13.19 -15.16
CA GLU A 168 -16.53 -12.08 -15.40
C GLU A 168 -15.18 -12.28 -14.68
N TYR A 169 -15.22 -12.77 -13.42
CA TYR A 169 -14.00 -13.13 -12.70
C TYR A 169 -13.25 -14.25 -13.37
N ARG A 170 -13.94 -15.31 -13.81
CA ARG A 170 -13.32 -16.43 -14.51
C ARG A 170 -12.67 -15.99 -15.82
N ALA A 171 -13.38 -15.19 -16.62
CA ALA A 171 -12.86 -14.67 -17.88
C ALA A 171 -11.61 -13.79 -17.66
N ALA A 172 -11.59 -12.97 -16.61
CA ALA A 172 -10.41 -12.17 -16.26
C ALA A 172 -9.21 -13.04 -15.86
N CYS A 173 -9.42 -14.12 -15.11
CA CYS A 173 -8.36 -15.06 -14.74
C CYS A 173 -7.86 -15.87 -15.95
N GLU A 174 -8.75 -16.34 -16.81
CA GLU A 174 -8.42 -17.12 -18.00
C GLU A 174 -7.65 -16.29 -19.05
N SER A 175 -7.88 -14.97 -19.14
CA SER A 175 -7.17 -14.11 -20.08
C SER A 175 -5.65 -14.08 -19.85
N VAL A 176 -5.18 -14.34 -18.64
CA VAL A 176 -3.76 -14.35 -18.27
C VAL A 176 -3.08 -15.66 -18.62
N ASP A 177 -3.80 -16.79 -18.55
CA ASP A 177 -3.23 -18.09 -18.89
C ASP A 177 -2.97 -18.25 -20.41
N THR A 178 -3.73 -17.54 -21.26
CA THR A 178 -3.54 -17.53 -22.70
C THR A 178 -2.33 -16.74 -23.14
N GLU A 179 -1.98 -15.63 -22.47
CA GLU A 179 -0.79 -14.83 -22.80
C GLU A 179 0.54 -15.50 -22.38
N LYS A 180 0.50 -16.46 -21.45
CA LYS A 180 1.69 -17.22 -21.02
C LYS A 180 1.97 -18.44 -21.89
N SER A 181 1.12 -18.78 -22.84
CA SER A 181 1.21 -19.97 -23.69
C SER A 181 1.70 -19.66 -25.12
N GLU A 182 2.00 -18.41 -25.45
CA GLU A 182 2.68 -17.97 -26.68
C GLU A 182 4.13 -17.50 -26.36
#